data_170433c1635d66665551a2c24cd4ad50
#
_entry.id   170433c1635d66665551a2c24cd4ad50
#
_cell.length_a   1.000
_cell.length_b   1.000
_cell.length_c   1.000
_cell.angle_alpha   90.00
_cell.angle_beta   90.00
_cell.angle_gamma   90.00
#
_symmetry.space_group_name_H-M   'P 1'
#
loop_
_entity.id
_entity.type
_entity.pdbx_description
1 polymer ?
#
loop_
_entity_poly.entity_id
_entity_poly.type
_entity_poly.pdbx_seq_one_letter_code
_entity_poly.pdbx_strand_id
1 'polypeptide(L)'
;MPDMQATTVRFSFPTRFRTWLREHLGLDKAIGYTILGRAWASLAGLVTVALIAHLLSPAEQGFYYTFGSLIALQIIFELGFSFVILQMASHERAHLTISEDDEISGDPVAHDRLASVLQKTVRWYTVGAVFLAVALIFAGSHFFAANTTSSTSVSWRFPWYVTAIAATLTFQIDPLLSFLEGCGFVARVARVRLGQAVLGSALAWIALISHHGLFAPALIILGNASTSIVWLFNRRHLLFSLLRRRPGTNSVHWSSEVWPFQWRIAISWLCGYFIFQLYNPVLFAYDGAVVAGQMGMSLSLTNALMSVSIAWINTKAAPFGSMIARREFDQLDHHFFRALARSTGICCAGASVIWLIDFLLNRMHSPLAQRLVDPASLAFLLGTAPLNAITFGQAMYLRAHKQEKFLLNSILGAVLVGASTLVLGKFYGVRGVVVGSFASGLLVGLPMGTYTFAKFRRLWHAA
;
A
#
# COMPACT_ATOMS: atom_id res chain seq x y z
N MET A 1 27.29 1.43 49.71
CA MET A 1 26.95 1.54 48.24
C MET A 1 25.48 1.33 48.14
N PRO A 2 24.68 2.37 47.86
CA PRO A 2 23.24 2.23 47.72
C PRO A 2 22.90 1.94 46.24
N ASP A 3 21.95 1.04 46.09
CA ASP A 3 21.36 0.56 44.83
C ASP A 3 20.82 1.71 43.97
N MET A 4 21.33 1.83 42.76
CA MET A 4 20.79 2.68 41.69
C MET A 4 19.69 1.91 40.94
N GLN A 5 18.45 2.01 41.45
CA GLN A 5 17.28 1.54 40.73
C GLN A 5 17.03 2.48 39.57
N ALA A 6 17.19 1.99 38.36
CA ALA A 6 16.85 2.68 37.11
C ALA A 6 15.32 2.87 37.02
N THR A 7 14.88 4.09 37.24
CA THR A 7 13.48 4.50 37.12
C THR A 7 13.13 4.59 35.61
N THR A 8 12.55 3.53 35.08
CA THR A 8 11.92 3.58 33.75
C THR A 8 10.67 4.45 33.82
N VAL A 9 10.74 5.65 33.29
CA VAL A 9 9.59 6.55 33.13
C VAL A 9 8.62 5.91 32.14
N ARG A 10 7.63 5.18 32.67
CA ARG A 10 6.46 4.74 31.91
C ARG A 10 5.54 5.96 31.75
N PHE A 11 5.51 6.56 30.54
CA PHE A 11 4.45 7.49 30.17
C PHE A 11 3.11 6.73 30.17
N SER A 12 2.39 6.73 31.29
CA SER A 12 1.03 6.25 31.39
C SER A 12 0.07 7.41 31.18
N PHE A 13 -0.60 7.45 30.03
CA PHE A 13 -1.77 8.32 29.87
C PHE A 13 -2.78 8.01 30.99
N PRO A 14 -3.44 9.03 31.57
CA PRO A 14 -4.37 8.83 32.67
C PRO A 14 -5.49 7.85 32.25
N THR A 15 -5.75 6.86 33.09
CA THR A 15 -6.71 5.78 32.85
C THR A 15 -8.10 6.29 32.45
N ARG A 16 -8.52 7.45 32.95
CA ARG A 16 -9.79 8.14 32.62
C ARG A 16 -9.87 8.59 31.16
N PHE A 17 -8.77 9.04 30.54
CA PHE A 17 -8.74 9.45 29.14
C PHE A 17 -8.82 8.22 28.22
N ARG A 18 -8.21 7.10 28.63
CA ARG A 18 -8.30 5.82 27.90
C ARG A 18 -9.70 5.21 27.92
N THR A 19 -10.40 5.27 29.07
CA THR A 19 -11.80 4.80 29.19
C THR A 19 -12.73 5.70 28.40
N TRP A 20 -12.57 7.01 28.48
CA TRP A 20 -13.36 7.97 27.71
C TRP A 20 -13.22 7.78 26.18
N LEU A 21 -11.99 7.58 25.68
CA LEU A 21 -11.73 7.27 24.26
C LEU A 21 -12.36 5.95 23.82
N ARG A 22 -12.39 4.96 24.70
CA ARG A 22 -12.96 3.65 24.42
C ARG A 22 -14.50 3.68 24.39
N GLU A 23 -15.11 4.42 25.31
CA GLU A 23 -16.56 4.50 25.47
C GLU A 23 -17.22 5.45 24.45
N HIS A 24 -16.57 6.54 24.09
CA HIS A 24 -17.16 7.58 23.23
C HIS A 24 -16.73 7.50 21.76
N LEU A 25 -15.56 6.94 21.45
CA LEU A 25 -15.03 6.85 20.09
C LEU A 25 -14.84 5.42 19.57
N GLY A 26 -15.11 4.39 20.39
CA GLY A 26 -14.89 2.99 20.01
C GLY A 26 -13.43 2.70 19.62
N LEU A 27 -12.47 3.51 20.11
CA LEU A 27 -11.05 3.41 19.75
C LEU A 27 -10.41 2.26 20.51
N ASP A 28 -10.39 1.08 19.89
CA ASP A 28 -9.55 -0.02 20.35
C ASP A 28 -8.06 0.28 20.06
N LYS A 29 -7.16 -0.36 20.80
CA LYS A 29 -5.70 -0.22 20.65
C LYS A 29 -5.24 -0.44 19.20
N ALA A 30 -5.89 -1.35 18.46
CA ALA A 30 -5.62 -1.63 17.05
C ALA A 30 -5.90 -0.40 16.18
N ILE A 31 -7.04 0.23 16.37
CA ILE A 31 -7.45 1.45 15.63
C ILE A 31 -6.49 2.59 15.95
N GLY A 32 -6.11 2.78 17.22
CA GLY A 32 -5.16 3.80 17.63
C GLY A 32 -3.80 3.66 16.94
N TYR A 33 -3.21 2.47 16.94
CA TYR A 33 -1.93 2.21 16.25
C TYR A 33 -2.05 2.39 14.74
N THR A 34 -3.18 2.00 14.13
CA THR A 34 -3.41 2.16 12.69
C THR A 34 -3.50 3.65 12.30
N ILE A 35 -4.22 4.46 13.08
CA ILE A 35 -4.32 5.92 12.85
C ILE A 35 -2.95 6.58 13.02
N LEU A 36 -2.23 6.27 14.09
CA LEU A 36 -0.88 6.80 14.33
C LEU A 36 0.09 6.39 13.21
N GLY A 37 0.02 5.14 12.74
CA GLY A 37 0.84 4.65 11.64
C GLY A 37 0.57 5.40 10.33
N ARG A 38 -0.69 5.65 10.00
CA ARG A 38 -1.07 6.42 8.81
C ARG A 38 -0.66 7.89 8.90
N ALA A 39 -0.88 8.53 10.07
CA ALA A 39 -0.45 9.91 10.31
C ALA A 39 1.08 10.03 10.19
N TRP A 40 1.82 9.12 10.81
CA TRP A 40 3.27 9.05 10.69
C TRP A 40 3.71 8.86 9.23
N ALA A 41 3.15 7.89 8.52
CA ALA A 41 3.51 7.62 7.12
C ALA A 41 3.29 8.84 6.21
N SER A 42 2.19 9.59 6.43
CA SER A 42 1.91 10.82 5.68
C SER A 42 2.93 11.91 5.98
N LEU A 43 3.25 12.17 7.25
CA LEU A 43 4.24 13.17 7.65
C LEU A 43 5.64 12.77 7.20
N ALA A 44 6.03 11.51 7.43
CA ALA A 44 7.32 10.98 7.03
C ALA A 44 7.50 11.00 5.50
N GLY A 45 6.43 10.75 4.75
CA GLY A 45 6.43 10.87 3.29
C GLY A 45 6.77 12.27 2.82
N LEU A 46 6.15 13.31 3.41
CA LEU A 46 6.45 14.71 3.07
C LEU A 46 7.90 15.07 3.40
N VAL A 47 8.40 14.67 4.58
CA VAL A 47 9.80 14.90 4.97
C VAL A 47 10.74 14.18 4.00
N THR A 48 10.45 12.95 3.62
CA THR A 48 11.25 12.17 2.66
C THR A 48 11.30 12.85 1.29
N VAL A 49 10.16 13.34 0.78
CA VAL A 49 10.11 14.09 -0.49
C VAL A 49 10.98 15.35 -0.42
N ALA A 50 10.91 16.10 0.68
CA ALA A 50 11.74 17.28 0.87
C ALA A 50 13.25 16.94 0.92
N LEU A 51 13.63 15.88 1.64
CA LEU A 51 15.01 15.40 1.70
C LEU A 51 15.52 14.94 0.33
N ILE A 52 14.71 14.20 -0.42
CA ILE A 52 15.04 13.76 -1.79
C ILE A 52 15.28 14.97 -2.68
N ALA A 53 14.38 15.98 -2.63
CA ALA A 53 14.50 17.18 -3.45
C ALA A 53 15.78 17.98 -3.20
N HIS A 54 16.28 17.96 -1.95
CA HIS A 54 17.47 18.73 -1.57
C HIS A 54 18.78 17.94 -1.65
N LEU A 55 18.75 16.62 -1.38
CA LEU A 55 19.96 15.84 -1.18
C LEU A 55 20.33 14.91 -2.35
N LEU A 56 19.35 14.50 -3.18
CA LEU A 56 19.62 13.68 -4.37
C LEU A 56 19.81 14.56 -5.61
N SER A 57 20.68 14.12 -6.52
CA SER A 57 20.73 14.67 -7.86
C SER A 57 19.43 14.32 -8.63
N PRO A 58 19.07 15.05 -9.71
CA PRO A 58 17.89 14.74 -10.51
C PRO A 58 17.90 13.32 -11.08
N ALA A 59 19.07 12.80 -11.45
CA ALA A 59 19.21 11.44 -11.95
C ALA A 59 19.03 10.40 -10.84
N GLU A 60 19.65 10.58 -9.66
CA GLU A 60 19.46 9.69 -8.51
C GLU A 60 18.01 9.64 -8.04
N GLN A 61 17.30 10.78 -8.08
CA GLN A 61 15.85 10.84 -7.83
C GLN A 61 15.09 9.89 -8.76
N GLY A 62 15.47 9.82 -10.04
CA GLY A 62 14.88 8.91 -11.03
C GLY A 62 15.09 7.45 -10.67
N PHE A 63 16.31 7.08 -10.31
CA PHE A 63 16.61 5.72 -9.85
C PHE A 63 15.83 5.37 -8.58
N TYR A 64 15.78 6.28 -7.60
CA TYR A 64 15.06 6.09 -6.35
C TYR A 64 13.59 5.71 -6.59
N TYR A 65 12.85 6.49 -7.38
CA TYR A 65 11.44 6.23 -7.64
C TYR A 65 11.21 5.02 -8.54
N THR A 66 12.11 4.81 -9.51
CA THR A 66 12.03 3.63 -10.40
C THR A 66 12.33 2.33 -9.65
N PHE A 67 13.26 2.34 -8.68
CA PHE A 67 13.46 1.19 -7.78
C PHE A 67 12.16 0.80 -7.09
N GLY A 68 11.44 1.77 -6.51
CA GLY A 68 10.15 1.54 -5.87
C GLY A 68 9.12 0.93 -6.82
N SER A 69 9.01 1.47 -8.03
CA SER A 69 8.05 0.98 -9.03
C SER A 69 8.37 -0.42 -9.54
N LEU A 70 9.65 -0.77 -9.70
CA LEU A 70 10.04 -2.14 -10.09
C LEU A 70 9.83 -3.13 -8.96
N ILE A 71 10.10 -2.75 -7.71
CA ILE A 71 9.81 -3.60 -6.55
C ILE A 71 8.31 -3.86 -6.42
N ALA A 72 7.47 -2.88 -6.76
CA ALA A 72 6.02 -3.06 -6.74
C ALA A 72 5.52 -4.19 -7.67
N LEU A 73 6.35 -4.68 -8.63
CA LEU A 73 6.07 -5.90 -9.40
C LEU A 73 5.93 -7.16 -8.53
N GLN A 74 6.37 -7.13 -7.26
CA GLN A 74 6.13 -8.21 -6.30
C GLN A 74 4.64 -8.59 -6.22
N ILE A 75 3.73 -7.65 -6.55
CA ILE A 75 2.28 -7.88 -6.58
C ILE A 75 1.89 -9.03 -7.53
N ILE A 76 2.68 -9.29 -8.60
CA ILE A 76 2.49 -10.39 -9.54
C ILE A 76 2.71 -11.76 -8.86
N PHE A 77 3.57 -11.79 -7.85
CA PHE A 77 3.88 -13.00 -7.09
C PHE A 77 3.01 -13.13 -5.83
N GLU A 78 2.54 -12.01 -5.29
CA GLU A 78 1.67 -11.96 -4.13
C GLU A 78 0.21 -12.27 -4.46
N LEU A 79 -0.29 -11.74 -5.59
CA LEU A 79 -1.67 -11.93 -6.08
C LEU A 79 -2.76 -11.64 -5.03
N GLY A 80 -2.49 -10.73 -4.09
CA GLY A 80 -3.39 -10.41 -2.98
C GLY A 80 -3.58 -11.53 -1.96
N PHE A 81 -2.67 -12.50 -1.94
CA PHE A 81 -2.79 -13.69 -1.12
C PHE A 81 -2.72 -13.39 0.39
N SER A 82 -1.99 -12.37 0.81
CA SER A 82 -1.98 -11.91 2.21
C SER A 82 -3.37 -11.63 2.77
N PHE A 83 -4.28 -11.08 1.96
CA PHE A 83 -5.66 -10.85 2.36
C PHE A 83 -6.44 -12.17 2.55
N VAL A 84 -6.23 -13.13 1.67
CA VAL A 84 -6.87 -14.46 1.75
C VAL A 84 -6.36 -15.23 2.98
N ILE A 85 -5.05 -15.18 3.24
CA ILE A 85 -4.43 -15.79 4.43
C ILE A 85 -5.06 -15.23 5.71
N LEU A 86 -5.20 -13.91 5.81
CA LEU A 86 -5.82 -13.25 6.96
C LEU A 86 -7.24 -13.77 7.19
N GLN A 87 -8.06 -13.87 6.12
CA GLN A 87 -9.44 -14.34 6.23
C GLN A 87 -9.51 -15.82 6.64
N MET A 88 -8.70 -16.67 6.02
CA MET A 88 -8.68 -18.10 6.33
C MET A 88 -8.21 -18.33 7.76
N ALA A 89 -7.12 -17.70 8.19
CA ALA A 89 -6.64 -17.80 9.56
C ALA A 89 -7.70 -17.31 10.58
N SER A 90 -8.41 -16.23 10.26
CA SER A 90 -9.49 -15.70 11.09
C SER A 90 -10.67 -16.67 11.21
N HIS A 91 -11.02 -17.35 10.13
CA HIS A 91 -12.10 -18.36 10.13
C HIS A 91 -11.76 -19.55 11.03
N GLU A 92 -10.59 -20.15 10.87
CA GLU A 92 -10.16 -21.27 11.68
C GLU A 92 -9.95 -20.87 13.16
N ARG A 93 -9.46 -19.64 13.39
CA ARG A 93 -9.28 -19.07 14.73
C ARG A 93 -10.59 -18.98 15.53
N ALA A 94 -11.74 -18.86 14.88
CA ALA A 94 -13.03 -18.77 15.55
C ALA A 94 -13.35 -20.01 16.42
N HIS A 95 -12.76 -21.16 16.08
CA HIS A 95 -12.92 -22.45 16.78
C HIS A 95 -11.73 -22.79 17.69
N LEU A 96 -10.78 -21.87 17.85
CA LEU A 96 -9.54 -22.06 18.60
C LEU A 96 -9.35 -20.98 19.64
N THR A 97 -8.64 -21.30 20.70
CA THR A 97 -8.14 -20.34 21.70
C THR A 97 -6.61 -20.35 21.66
N ILE A 98 -5.99 -19.21 21.51
CA ILE A 98 -4.54 -19.06 21.55
C ILE A 98 -4.20 -18.30 22.84
N SER A 99 -3.46 -18.93 23.74
CA SER A 99 -3.03 -18.35 25.00
C SER A 99 -1.92 -17.29 24.79
N GLU A 100 -1.59 -16.55 25.86
CA GLU A 100 -0.45 -15.62 25.83
C GLU A 100 0.89 -16.35 25.68
N ASP A 101 0.95 -17.61 26.14
CA ASP A 101 2.11 -18.50 26.07
C ASP A 101 2.23 -19.25 24.72
N ASP A 102 1.46 -18.84 23.72
CA ASP A 102 1.44 -19.42 22.35
C ASP A 102 0.87 -20.86 22.27
N GLU A 103 0.15 -21.33 23.31
CA GLU A 103 -0.54 -22.62 23.27
C GLU A 103 -1.88 -22.50 22.55
N ILE A 104 -2.16 -23.46 21.67
CA ILE A 104 -3.40 -23.55 20.92
C ILE A 104 -4.27 -24.66 21.50
N SER A 105 -5.49 -24.30 21.90
CA SER A 105 -6.51 -25.22 22.36
C SER A 105 -7.83 -25.02 21.60
N GLY A 106 -8.66 -26.04 21.51
CA GLY A 106 -9.94 -26.00 20.81
C GLY A 106 -10.12 -27.18 19.85
N ASP A 107 -10.88 -26.97 18.77
CA ASP A 107 -11.19 -28.01 17.80
C ASP A 107 -9.93 -28.51 17.07
N PRO A 108 -9.61 -29.82 17.14
CA PRO A 108 -8.45 -30.41 16.44
C PRO A 108 -8.49 -30.22 14.92
N VAL A 109 -9.68 -30.23 14.30
CA VAL A 109 -9.84 -30.03 12.86
C VAL A 109 -9.46 -28.59 12.46
N ALA A 110 -9.97 -27.62 13.20
CA ALA A 110 -9.61 -26.21 12.97
C ALA A 110 -8.11 -25.95 13.21
N HIS A 111 -7.50 -26.64 14.19
CA HIS A 111 -6.06 -26.56 14.43
C HIS A 111 -5.24 -27.13 13.27
N ASP A 112 -5.63 -28.31 12.73
CA ASP A 112 -4.99 -28.91 11.54
C ASP A 112 -5.11 -27.99 10.33
N ARG A 113 -6.29 -27.41 10.11
CA ARG A 113 -6.55 -26.47 9.03
C ARG A 113 -5.73 -25.19 9.16
N LEU A 114 -5.66 -24.61 10.36
CA LEU A 114 -4.81 -23.43 10.63
C LEU A 114 -3.34 -23.72 10.35
N ALA A 115 -2.84 -24.89 10.76
CA ALA A 115 -1.48 -25.33 10.45
C ALA A 115 -1.25 -25.48 8.94
N SER A 116 -2.22 -26.07 8.22
CA SER A 116 -2.19 -26.21 6.76
C SER A 116 -2.15 -24.84 6.05
N VAL A 117 -2.91 -23.85 6.51
CA VAL A 117 -2.87 -22.48 5.97
C VAL A 117 -1.46 -21.91 6.09
N LEU A 118 -0.83 -21.98 7.28
CA LEU A 118 0.52 -21.47 7.50
C LEU A 118 1.56 -22.19 6.63
N GLN A 119 1.52 -23.52 6.57
CA GLN A 119 2.48 -24.32 5.79
C GLN A 119 2.39 -24.02 4.29
N LYS A 120 1.17 -23.90 3.74
CA LYS A 120 0.95 -23.53 2.34
C LYS A 120 1.37 -22.10 2.07
N THR A 121 1.13 -21.17 3.00
CA THR A 121 1.61 -19.79 2.94
C THR A 121 3.13 -19.74 2.83
N VAL A 122 3.83 -20.38 3.77
CA VAL A 122 5.29 -20.39 3.76
C VAL A 122 5.82 -21.00 2.46
N ARG A 123 5.26 -22.12 2.02
CA ARG A 123 5.68 -22.77 0.76
C ARG A 123 5.47 -21.87 -0.46
N TRP A 124 4.29 -21.24 -0.59
CA TRP A 124 3.97 -20.32 -1.70
C TRP A 124 4.94 -19.16 -1.75
N TYR A 125 5.12 -18.48 -0.61
CA TYR A 125 5.98 -17.30 -0.56
C TYR A 125 7.47 -17.64 -0.68
N THR A 126 7.91 -18.82 -0.22
CA THR A 126 9.30 -19.28 -0.46
C THR A 126 9.56 -19.49 -1.95
N VAL A 127 8.66 -20.16 -2.65
CA VAL A 127 8.76 -20.35 -4.10
C VAL A 127 8.67 -19.00 -4.81
N GLY A 128 7.68 -18.18 -4.46
CA GLY A 128 7.51 -16.83 -5.01
C GLY A 128 8.70 -15.92 -4.75
N ALA A 129 9.34 -16.00 -3.57
CA ALA A 129 10.53 -15.22 -3.23
C ALA A 129 11.73 -15.58 -4.13
N VAL A 130 11.92 -16.86 -4.44
CA VAL A 130 12.99 -17.28 -5.38
C VAL A 130 12.76 -16.69 -6.77
N PHE A 131 11.53 -16.79 -7.29
CA PHE A 131 11.21 -16.20 -8.60
C PHE A 131 11.29 -14.69 -8.58
N LEU A 132 10.82 -14.03 -7.53
CA LEU A 132 10.93 -12.58 -7.35
C LEU A 132 12.41 -12.13 -7.28
N ALA A 133 13.25 -12.84 -6.54
CA ALA A 133 14.69 -12.54 -6.47
C ALA A 133 15.34 -12.61 -7.85
N VAL A 134 15.09 -13.71 -8.59
CA VAL A 134 15.59 -13.90 -9.95
C VAL A 134 15.10 -12.77 -10.86
N ALA A 135 13.79 -12.48 -10.83
CA ALA A 135 13.20 -11.42 -11.67
C ALA A 135 13.81 -10.04 -11.35
N LEU A 136 13.89 -9.65 -10.07
CA LEU A 136 14.45 -8.35 -9.69
C LEU A 136 15.95 -8.25 -9.99
N ILE A 137 16.73 -9.29 -9.70
CA ILE A 137 18.18 -9.26 -9.93
C ILE A 137 18.50 -9.25 -11.43
N PHE A 138 17.90 -10.13 -12.22
CA PHE A 138 18.24 -10.24 -13.64
C PHE A 138 17.46 -9.23 -14.51
N ALA A 139 16.12 -9.24 -14.45
CA ALA A 139 15.33 -8.36 -15.30
C ALA A 139 15.49 -6.88 -14.89
N GLY A 140 15.52 -6.59 -13.58
CA GLY A 140 15.74 -5.23 -13.09
C GLY A 140 17.14 -4.70 -13.43
N SER A 141 18.18 -5.53 -13.28
CA SER A 141 19.54 -5.11 -13.65
C SER A 141 19.70 -4.91 -15.15
N HIS A 142 19.08 -5.78 -15.95
CA HIS A 142 19.05 -5.62 -17.42
C HIS A 142 18.30 -4.33 -17.81
N PHE A 143 17.17 -4.08 -17.18
CA PHE A 143 16.38 -2.86 -17.41
C PHE A 143 17.23 -1.59 -17.18
N PHE A 144 17.89 -1.47 -16.02
CA PHE A 144 18.72 -0.31 -15.71
C PHE A 144 19.96 -0.24 -16.64
N ALA A 145 20.61 -1.37 -16.91
CA ALA A 145 21.79 -1.38 -17.78
C ALA A 145 21.44 -0.97 -19.21
N ALA A 146 20.29 -1.39 -19.74
CA ALA A 146 19.84 -1.06 -21.09
C ALA A 146 19.38 0.40 -21.25
N ASN A 147 18.86 1.01 -20.18
CA ASN A 147 18.27 2.34 -20.24
C ASN A 147 19.10 3.43 -19.54
N THR A 148 20.32 3.11 -19.08
CA THR A 148 21.26 4.08 -18.51
C THR A 148 22.30 4.46 -19.55
N THR A 149 22.34 5.73 -19.93
CA THR A 149 23.35 6.26 -20.85
C THR A 149 24.71 6.38 -20.16
N SER A 150 25.79 6.23 -20.92
CA SER A 150 27.18 6.29 -20.42
C SER A 150 27.53 7.63 -19.76
N SER A 151 26.76 8.67 -20.02
CA SER A 151 26.91 10.01 -19.43
C SER A 151 26.32 10.10 -18.00
N THR A 152 25.57 9.10 -17.54
CA THR A 152 24.95 9.12 -16.22
C THR A 152 25.89 8.50 -15.20
N SER A 153 26.55 9.33 -14.39
CA SER A 153 27.56 8.91 -13.38
C SER A 153 26.96 8.30 -12.10
N VAL A 154 25.73 7.77 -12.16
CA VAL A 154 25.02 7.24 -10.97
C VAL A 154 25.43 5.78 -10.71
N SER A 155 25.96 5.51 -9.53
CA SER A 155 26.34 4.15 -9.08
C SER A 155 25.10 3.38 -8.56
N TRP A 156 24.22 2.95 -9.46
CA TRP A 156 22.93 2.34 -9.13
C TRP A 156 22.99 0.84 -8.80
N ARG A 157 24.02 0.10 -9.30
CA ARG A 157 24.05 -1.38 -9.26
C ARG A 157 23.98 -1.94 -7.84
N PHE A 158 24.88 -1.51 -6.96
CA PHE A 158 24.94 -2.05 -5.61
C PHE A 158 23.70 -1.66 -4.78
N PRO A 159 23.22 -0.39 -4.77
CA PRO A 159 21.94 -0.03 -4.15
C PRO A 159 20.77 -0.85 -4.67
N TRP A 160 20.71 -1.13 -5.98
CA TRP A 160 19.66 -1.96 -6.57
C TRP A 160 19.69 -3.40 -6.02
N TYR A 161 20.84 -4.06 -5.99
CA TYR A 161 20.94 -5.43 -5.47
C TYR A 161 20.53 -5.52 -4.00
N VAL A 162 20.98 -4.58 -3.17
CA VAL A 162 20.57 -4.53 -1.76
C VAL A 162 19.05 -4.34 -1.64
N THR A 163 18.45 -3.48 -2.49
CA THR A 163 17.02 -3.24 -2.49
C THR A 163 16.23 -4.48 -2.95
N ALA A 164 16.70 -5.18 -3.99
CA ALA A 164 16.06 -6.40 -4.50
C ALA A 164 16.10 -7.54 -3.45
N ILE A 165 17.23 -7.72 -2.77
CA ILE A 165 17.37 -8.71 -1.69
C ILE A 165 16.46 -8.34 -0.50
N ALA A 166 16.46 -7.08 -0.09
CA ALA A 166 15.59 -6.59 0.98
C ALA A 166 14.10 -6.79 0.66
N ALA A 167 13.68 -6.50 -0.58
CA ALA A 167 12.32 -6.71 -1.05
C ALA A 167 11.92 -8.19 -1.01
N THR A 168 12.81 -9.08 -1.46
CA THR A 168 12.59 -10.52 -1.43
C THR A 168 12.44 -11.04 0.01
N LEU A 169 13.25 -10.54 0.93
CA LEU A 169 13.17 -10.90 2.35
C LEU A 169 11.82 -10.44 2.95
N THR A 170 11.41 -9.22 2.69
CA THR A 170 10.14 -8.67 3.20
C THR A 170 8.95 -9.39 2.58
N PHE A 171 9.01 -9.75 1.30
CA PHE A 171 8.00 -10.55 0.63
C PHE A 171 7.75 -11.89 1.34
N GLN A 172 8.79 -12.52 1.89
CA GLN A 172 8.68 -13.76 2.68
C GLN A 172 8.08 -13.53 4.08
N ILE A 173 8.30 -12.35 4.67
CA ILE A 173 7.97 -12.05 6.08
C ILE A 173 6.56 -11.50 6.23
N ASP A 174 6.13 -10.60 5.35
CA ASP A 174 4.86 -9.87 5.49
C ASP A 174 3.61 -10.76 5.56
N PRO A 175 3.52 -11.89 4.83
CA PRO A 175 2.39 -12.81 4.95
C PRO A 175 2.23 -13.45 6.31
N LEU A 176 3.33 -13.62 7.06
CA LEU A 176 3.29 -14.12 8.42
C LEU A 176 2.62 -13.13 9.38
N LEU A 177 2.79 -11.82 9.13
CA LEU A 177 2.07 -10.78 9.87
C LEU A 177 0.57 -10.87 9.58
N SER A 178 0.18 -11.04 8.31
CA SER A 178 -1.23 -11.20 7.91
C SER A 178 -1.86 -12.46 8.48
N PHE A 179 -1.11 -13.57 8.54
CA PHE A 179 -1.53 -14.79 9.21
C PHE A 179 -1.79 -14.57 10.70
N LEU A 180 -0.84 -13.94 11.40
CA LEU A 180 -0.98 -13.66 12.83
C LEU A 180 -2.07 -12.62 13.13
N GLU A 181 -2.30 -11.66 12.22
CA GLU A 181 -3.44 -10.74 12.28
C GLU A 181 -4.76 -11.50 12.22
N GLY A 182 -4.88 -12.49 11.33
CA GLY A 182 -6.01 -13.43 11.26
C GLY A 182 -6.14 -14.29 12.52
N CYS A 183 -5.04 -14.68 13.14
CA CYS A 183 -5.05 -15.37 14.45
C CYS A 183 -5.49 -14.49 15.63
N GLY A 184 -5.89 -13.23 15.41
CA GLY A 184 -6.42 -12.34 16.44
C GLY A 184 -5.40 -11.38 17.05
N PHE A 185 -4.14 -11.37 16.59
CA PHE A 185 -3.11 -10.45 17.07
C PHE A 185 -3.19 -9.04 16.44
N VAL A 186 -4.38 -8.58 16.07
CA VAL A 186 -4.65 -7.35 15.29
C VAL A 186 -3.94 -6.12 15.89
N ALA A 187 -4.12 -5.87 17.20
CA ALA A 187 -3.51 -4.70 17.84
C ALA A 187 -1.97 -4.79 17.90
N ARG A 188 -1.44 -6.02 18.05
CA ARG A 188 0.02 -6.25 18.08
C ARG A 188 0.62 -6.07 16.69
N VAL A 189 -0.02 -6.58 15.65
CA VAL A 189 0.39 -6.36 14.25
C VAL A 189 0.30 -4.89 13.87
N ALA A 190 -0.76 -4.18 14.25
CA ALA A 190 -0.87 -2.74 14.01
C ALA A 190 0.27 -1.95 14.67
N ARG A 191 0.69 -2.34 15.88
CA ARG A 191 1.86 -1.77 16.55
C ARG A 191 3.17 -2.07 15.81
N VAL A 192 3.33 -3.29 15.27
CA VAL A 192 4.51 -3.66 14.45
C VAL A 192 4.55 -2.80 13.19
N ARG A 193 3.42 -2.64 12.49
CA ARG A 193 3.32 -1.78 11.29
C ARG A 193 3.66 -0.31 11.58
N LEU A 194 3.28 0.22 12.74
CA LEU A 194 3.74 1.54 13.18
C LEU A 194 5.26 1.56 13.39
N GLY A 195 5.82 0.56 14.05
CA GLY A 195 7.27 0.41 14.22
C GLY A 195 8.01 0.34 12.88
N GLN A 196 7.48 -0.42 11.91
CA GLN A 196 8.00 -0.48 10.54
C GLN A 196 8.06 0.91 9.90
N ALA A 197 6.95 1.67 9.96
CA ALA A 197 6.88 3.00 9.38
C ALA A 197 7.89 3.97 10.04
N VAL A 198 8.04 3.92 11.36
CA VAL A 198 8.97 4.80 12.10
C VAL A 198 10.43 4.41 11.81
N LEU A 199 10.79 3.14 11.96
CA LEU A 199 12.17 2.69 11.76
C LEU A 199 12.58 2.80 10.30
N GLY A 200 11.70 2.41 9.35
CA GLY A 200 11.97 2.51 7.93
C GLY A 200 12.22 3.94 7.48
N SER A 201 11.38 4.90 7.90
CA SER A 201 11.58 6.32 7.57
C SER A 201 12.84 6.88 8.22
N ALA A 202 13.14 6.54 9.48
CA ALA A 202 14.35 7.01 10.16
C ALA A 202 15.62 6.53 9.44
N LEU A 203 15.68 5.26 9.06
CA LEU A 203 16.82 4.70 8.32
C LEU A 203 16.95 5.33 6.92
N ALA A 204 15.85 5.59 6.24
CA ALA A 204 15.87 6.30 4.96
C ALA A 204 16.42 7.73 5.09
N TRP A 205 16.01 8.46 6.13
CA TRP A 205 16.52 9.81 6.38
C TRP A 205 18.01 9.81 6.72
N ILE A 206 18.47 8.83 7.50
CA ILE A 206 19.91 8.66 7.77
C ILE A 206 20.67 8.44 6.46
N ALA A 207 20.17 7.56 5.57
CA ALA A 207 20.80 7.32 4.28
C ALA A 207 20.85 8.57 3.40
N LEU A 208 19.75 9.33 3.35
CA LEU A 208 19.68 10.57 2.59
C LEU A 208 20.67 11.62 3.13
N ILE A 209 20.67 11.86 4.44
CA ILE A 209 21.55 12.85 5.10
C ILE A 209 23.02 12.47 5.00
N SER A 210 23.35 11.16 5.02
CA SER A 210 24.71 10.67 4.86
C SER A 210 25.20 10.59 3.39
N HIS A 211 24.46 11.20 2.46
CA HIS A 211 24.77 11.18 1.01
C HIS A 211 24.80 9.76 0.37
N HIS A 212 24.13 8.81 0.99
CA HIS A 212 23.91 7.45 0.46
C HIS A 212 22.45 7.23 0.04
N GLY A 213 21.79 8.25 -0.53
CA GLY A 213 20.35 8.31 -0.73
C GLY A 213 19.77 7.20 -1.61
N LEU A 214 20.55 6.61 -2.53
CA LEU A 214 20.08 5.46 -3.32
C LEU A 214 19.87 4.18 -2.49
N PHE A 215 20.43 4.10 -1.28
CA PHE A 215 20.16 3.01 -0.34
C PHE A 215 18.87 3.23 0.47
N ALA A 216 18.29 4.42 0.42
CA ALA A 216 17.08 4.71 1.22
C ALA A 216 15.91 3.74 0.93
N PRO A 217 15.60 3.34 -0.31
CA PRO A 217 14.57 2.32 -0.57
C PRO A 217 14.89 0.98 0.13
N ALA A 218 16.15 0.53 0.04
CA ALA A 218 16.59 -0.70 0.71
C ALA A 218 16.45 -0.60 2.23
N LEU A 219 16.86 0.52 2.82
CA LEU A 219 16.84 0.73 4.27
C LEU A 219 15.41 0.88 4.83
N ILE A 220 14.47 1.46 4.07
CA ILE A 220 13.04 1.41 4.41
C ILE A 220 12.60 -0.05 4.54
N ILE A 221 12.88 -0.85 3.52
CA ILE A 221 12.45 -2.25 3.44
C ILE A 221 13.12 -3.08 4.54
N LEU A 222 14.42 -2.89 4.77
CA LEU A 222 15.17 -3.58 5.83
C LEU A 222 14.68 -3.17 7.24
N GLY A 223 14.34 -1.90 7.44
CA GLY A 223 13.72 -1.43 8.69
C GLY A 223 12.39 -2.10 8.96
N ASN A 224 11.55 -2.24 7.91
CA ASN A 224 10.30 -2.97 7.97
C ASN A 224 10.53 -4.45 8.31
N ALA A 225 11.44 -5.11 7.59
CA ALA A 225 11.80 -6.51 7.82
C ALA A 225 12.33 -6.73 9.25
N SER A 226 13.25 -5.87 9.72
CA SER A 226 13.85 -5.99 11.06
C SER A 226 12.80 -5.90 12.17
N THR A 227 11.89 -4.93 12.08
CA THR A 227 10.79 -4.79 13.05
C THR A 227 9.89 -6.02 13.06
N SER A 228 9.60 -6.57 11.89
CA SER A 228 8.80 -7.79 11.74
C SER A 228 9.52 -9.01 12.32
N ILE A 229 10.78 -9.21 11.98
CA ILE A 229 11.60 -10.35 12.44
C ILE A 229 11.68 -10.35 13.96
N VAL A 230 11.97 -9.21 14.60
CA VAL A 230 12.04 -9.11 16.06
C VAL A 230 10.73 -9.56 16.71
N TRP A 231 9.60 -9.14 16.16
CA TRP A 231 8.31 -9.53 16.70
C TRP A 231 7.96 -11.00 16.41
N LEU A 232 8.22 -11.51 15.20
CA LEU A 232 8.00 -12.90 14.82
C LEU A 232 8.86 -13.85 15.65
N PHE A 233 10.09 -13.44 16.00
CA PHE A 233 10.97 -14.21 16.87
C PHE A 233 10.35 -14.42 18.26
N ASN A 234 9.63 -13.43 18.78
CA ASN A 234 8.90 -13.56 20.03
C ASN A 234 7.69 -14.52 19.92
N ARG A 235 7.23 -14.84 18.70
CA ARG A 235 6.11 -15.77 18.40
C ARG A 235 6.60 -17.08 17.73
N ARG A 236 7.90 -17.35 17.79
CA ARG A 236 8.49 -18.52 17.14
C ARG A 236 7.89 -19.83 17.62
N HIS A 237 7.51 -19.96 18.89
CA HIS A 237 6.93 -21.20 19.45
C HIS A 237 5.59 -21.52 18.77
N LEU A 238 4.70 -20.54 18.64
CA LEU A 238 3.44 -20.67 17.91
C LEU A 238 3.67 -21.07 16.45
N LEU A 239 4.54 -20.35 15.75
CA LEU A 239 4.81 -20.59 14.33
C LEU A 239 5.44 -21.97 14.10
N PHE A 240 6.43 -22.36 14.91
CA PHE A 240 7.07 -23.67 14.78
C PHE A 240 6.15 -24.84 15.17
N SER A 241 5.28 -24.68 16.18
CA SER A 241 4.28 -25.69 16.54
C SER A 241 3.35 -25.98 15.36
N LEU A 242 2.83 -24.93 14.71
CA LEU A 242 1.97 -25.07 13.53
C LEU A 242 2.72 -25.61 12.31
N LEU A 243 3.96 -25.19 12.05
CA LEU A 243 4.77 -25.68 10.93
C LEU A 243 5.13 -27.16 11.05
N ARG A 244 5.34 -27.65 12.27
CA ARG A 244 5.68 -29.07 12.53
C ARG A 244 4.46 -29.99 12.59
N ARG A 245 3.25 -29.43 12.74
CA ARG A 245 2.02 -30.21 12.83
C ARG A 245 1.71 -30.87 11.47
N ARG A 246 1.29 -32.12 11.50
CA ARG A 246 0.85 -32.86 10.29
C ARG A 246 -0.67 -32.79 10.20
N PRO A 247 -1.24 -31.99 9.29
CA PRO A 247 -2.70 -31.76 9.23
C PRO A 247 -3.50 -32.96 8.67
N GLY A 248 -2.86 -34.01 8.21
CA GLY A 248 -3.53 -35.22 7.71
C GLY A 248 -4.55 -34.93 6.61
N THR A 249 -5.74 -35.52 6.73
CA THR A 249 -6.88 -35.34 5.80
C THR A 249 -7.56 -33.99 5.96
N ASN A 250 -7.32 -33.26 7.05
CA ASN A 250 -7.96 -31.98 7.37
C ASN A 250 -7.25 -30.79 6.73
N SER A 251 -6.39 -31.00 5.72
CA SER A 251 -5.67 -29.92 5.06
C SER A 251 -6.61 -29.08 4.18
N VAL A 252 -6.38 -27.76 4.15
CA VAL A 252 -7.11 -26.84 3.26
C VAL A 252 -6.85 -27.20 1.80
N HIS A 253 -7.90 -27.33 1.01
CA HIS A 253 -7.80 -27.62 -0.42
C HIS A 253 -7.73 -26.32 -1.23
N TRP A 254 -6.57 -26.06 -1.87
CA TRP A 254 -6.31 -24.82 -2.58
C TRP A 254 -7.25 -24.54 -3.74
N SER A 255 -7.48 -25.55 -4.58
CA SER A 255 -8.29 -25.42 -5.81
C SER A 255 -9.76 -25.16 -5.55
N SER A 256 -10.31 -25.74 -4.48
CA SER A 256 -11.74 -25.65 -4.17
C SER A 256 -12.09 -24.54 -3.17
N GLU A 257 -11.20 -24.24 -2.21
CA GLU A 257 -11.50 -23.32 -1.13
C GLU A 257 -10.86 -21.92 -1.33
N VAL A 258 -9.67 -21.85 -1.93
CA VAL A 258 -8.90 -20.61 -2.04
C VAL A 258 -9.01 -19.99 -3.42
N TRP A 259 -8.74 -20.78 -4.47
CA TRP A 259 -8.66 -20.27 -5.84
C TRP A 259 -9.92 -19.56 -6.34
N PRO A 260 -11.16 -20.04 -6.08
CA PRO A 260 -12.38 -19.39 -6.57
C PRO A 260 -12.54 -17.93 -6.07
N PHE A 261 -11.95 -17.61 -4.92
CA PHE A 261 -11.98 -16.29 -4.34
C PHE A 261 -10.73 -15.45 -4.72
N GLN A 262 -9.57 -16.09 -4.71
CA GLN A 262 -8.28 -15.43 -4.89
C GLN A 262 -8.09 -14.82 -6.28
N TRP A 263 -8.49 -15.50 -7.37
CA TRP A 263 -8.20 -15.03 -8.71
C TRP A 263 -8.82 -13.65 -9.02
N ARG A 264 -9.99 -13.34 -8.44
CA ARG A 264 -10.65 -12.04 -8.60
C ARG A 264 -9.85 -10.94 -7.92
N ILE A 265 -9.36 -11.23 -6.72
CA ILE A 265 -8.50 -10.32 -5.95
C ILE A 265 -7.19 -10.12 -6.70
N ALA A 266 -6.58 -11.20 -7.19
CA ALA A 266 -5.34 -11.16 -7.96
C ALA A 266 -5.43 -10.24 -9.18
N ILE A 267 -6.49 -10.36 -9.98
CA ILE A 267 -6.73 -9.48 -11.13
C ILE A 267 -6.89 -8.02 -10.69
N SER A 268 -7.66 -7.75 -9.64
CA SER A 268 -7.87 -6.40 -9.14
C SER A 268 -6.57 -5.75 -8.67
N TRP A 269 -5.69 -6.51 -8.00
CA TRP A 269 -4.40 -6.03 -7.52
C TRP A 269 -3.42 -5.80 -8.67
N LEU A 270 -3.39 -6.72 -9.63
CA LEU A 270 -2.58 -6.58 -10.85
C LEU A 270 -2.99 -5.33 -11.65
N CYS A 271 -4.29 -5.06 -11.77
CA CYS A 271 -4.79 -3.83 -12.38
C CYS A 271 -4.25 -2.58 -11.68
N GLY A 272 -4.13 -2.62 -10.34
CA GLY A 272 -3.57 -1.52 -9.56
C GLY A 272 -2.13 -1.19 -9.95
N TYR A 273 -1.30 -2.20 -10.25
CA TYR A 273 0.06 -1.95 -10.73
C TYR A 273 0.08 -1.14 -12.04
N PHE A 274 -0.70 -1.56 -13.03
CA PHE A 274 -0.75 -0.89 -14.33
C PHE A 274 -1.32 0.53 -14.25
N ILE A 275 -2.21 0.79 -13.29
CA ILE A 275 -2.81 2.12 -13.10
C ILE A 275 -1.86 3.08 -12.35
N PHE A 276 -1.06 2.59 -11.38
CA PHE A 276 -0.37 3.48 -10.44
C PHE A 276 1.16 3.38 -10.46
N GLN A 277 1.75 2.28 -10.94
CA GLN A 277 3.19 2.03 -10.82
C GLN A 277 3.94 2.02 -12.15
N LEU A 278 3.23 1.92 -13.28
CA LEU A 278 3.85 1.75 -14.59
C LEU A 278 4.53 3.02 -15.11
N TYR A 279 4.15 4.20 -14.63
CA TYR A 279 4.63 5.50 -15.16
C TYR A 279 6.16 5.66 -15.07
N ASN A 280 6.75 5.41 -13.90
CA ASN A 280 8.18 5.61 -13.70
C ASN A 280 9.06 4.69 -14.57
N PRO A 281 8.81 3.35 -14.63
CA PRO A 281 9.58 2.48 -15.50
C PRO A 281 9.48 2.86 -16.98
N VAL A 282 8.31 3.24 -17.45
CA VAL A 282 8.10 3.63 -18.86
C VAL A 282 8.84 4.91 -19.19
N LEU A 283 8.70 5.95 -18.37
CA LEU A 283 9.40 7.22 -18.58
C LEU A 283 10.91 7.07 -18.37
N PHE A 284 11.36 6.20 -17.47
CA PHE A 284 12.78 5.90 -17.32
C PHE A 284 13.36 5.29 -18.61
N ALA A 285 12.61 4.38 -19.25
CA ALA A 285 13.04 3.72 -20.47
C ALA A 285 13.02 4.64 -21.69
N TYR A 286 12.05 5.57 -21.79
CA TYR A 286 11.88 6.41 -22.97
C TYR A 286 12.57 7.77 -22.84
N ASP A 287 12.44 8.43 -21.70
CA ASP A 287 12.89 9.82 -21.47
C ASP A 287 14.05 9.93 -20.47
N GLY A 288 14.46 8.80 -19.85
CA GLY A 288 15.59 8.72 -18.96
C GLY A 288 15.29 9.01 -17.48
N ALA A 289 16.34 8.91 -16.67
CA ALA A 289 16.24 8.95 -15.22
C ALA A 289 15.66 10.26 -14.66
N VAL A 290 16.06 11.41 -15.22
CA VAL A 290 15.63 12.72 -14.71
C VAL A 290 14.11 12.88 -14.82
N VAL A 291 13.55 12.55 -15.99
CA VAL A 291 12.11 12.66 -16.26
C VAL A 291 11.32 11.67 -15.39
N ALA A 292 11.80 10.44 -15.24
CA ALA A 292 11.21 9.47 -14.32
C ALA A 292 11.24 9.97 -12.87
N GLY A 293 12.29 10.67 -12.47
CA GLY A 293 12.40 11.28 -11.15
C GLY A 293 11.38 12.38 -10.91
N GLN A 294 11.21 13.27 -11.87
CA GLN A 294 10.18 14.31 -11.82
C GLN A 294 8.78 13.71 -11.69
N MET A 295 8.48 12.69 -12.49
CA MET A 295 7.20 11.98 -12.42
C MET A 295 7.02 11.28 -11.07
N GLY A 296 8.04 10.59 -10.58
CA GLY A 296 8.00 9.88 -9.31
C GLY A 296 7.74 10.80 -8.11
N MET A 297 8.36 11.98 -8.07
CA MET A 297 8.11 12.97 -7.04
C MET A 297 6.70 13.56 -7.14
N SER A 298 6.24 13.87 -8.35
CA SER A 298 4.89 14.38 -8.60
C SER A 298 3.82 13.35 -8.20
N LEU A 299 4.05 12.07 -8.51
CA LEU A 299 3.21 10.96 -8.05
C LEU A 299 3.20 10.82 -6.53
N SER A 300 4.34 11.00 -5.86
CA SER A 300 4.41 10.94 -4.40
C SER A 300 3.57 12.01 -3.73
N LEU A 301 3.58 13.24 -4.24
CA LEU A 301 2.71 14.32 -3.77
C LEU A 301 1.23 14.01 -4.03
N THR A 302 0.91 13.50 -5.23
CA THR A 302 -0.46 13.10 -5.60
C THR A 302 -0.98 11.97 -4.70
N ASN A 303 -0.14 10.97 -4.41
CA ASN A 303 -0.48 9.86 -3.53
C ASN A 303 -0.65 10.30 -2.06
N ALA A 304 0.18 11.23 -1.58
CA ALA A 304 0.02 11.83 -0.25
C ALA A 304 -1.32 12.57 -0.13
N LEU A 305 -1.67 13.37 -1.14
CA LEU A 305 -2.97 14.06 -1.23
C LEU A 305 -4.13 13.06 -1.22
N MET A 306 -4.06 12.01 -2.03
CA MET A 306 -5.06 10.94 -2.07
C MET A 306 -5.21 10.26 -0.71
N SER A 307 -4.12 9.92 -0.04
CA SER A 307 -4.12 9.27 1.27
C SER A 307 -4.89 10.08 2.32
N VAL A 308 -4.68 11.40 2.34
CA VAL A 308 -5.41 12.33 3.22
C VAL A 308 -6.89 12.40 2.82
N SER A 309 -7.16 12.53 1.53
CA SER A 309 -8.53 12.73 1.01
C SER A 309 -9.44 11.53 1.28
N ILE A 310 -8.97 10.30 0.99
CA ILE A 310 -9.78 9.08 1.17
C ILE A 310 -9.95 8.68 2.64
N ALA A 311 -9.21 9.30 3.58
CA ALA A 311 -9.34 8.99 5.00
C ALA A 311 -10.78 9.19 5.50
N TRP A 312 -11.49 10.22 5.00
CA TRP A 312 -12.91 10.47 5.34
C TRP A 312 -13.84 9.34 4.94
N ILE A 313 -13.59 8.70 3.80
CA ILE A 313 -14.39 7.56 3.32
C ILE A 313 -14.02 6.31 4.11
N ASN A 314 -12.74 6.06 4.31
CA ASN A 314 -12.24 4.89 5.03
C ASN A 314 -12.75 4.80 6.47
N THR A 315 -12.90 5.94 7.17
CA THR A 315 -13.45 5.97 8.54
C THR A 315 -14.92 5.60 8.59
N LYS A 316 -15.63 5.63 7.46
CA LYS A 316 -17.07 5.30 7.38
C LYS A 316 -17.35 3.85 6.93
N ALA A 317 -16.32 3.07 6.60
CA ALA A 317 -16.49 1.69 6.13
C ALA A 317 -17.28 0.80 7.12
N ALA A 318 -16.96 0.85 8.42
CA ALA A 318 -17.67 0.08 9.44
C ALA A 318 -19.12 0.57 9.69
N PRO A 319 -19.38 1.89 9.85
CA PRO A 319 -20.74 2.42 9.88
C PRO A 319 -21.60 2.04 8.66
N PHE A 320 -21.03 2.06 7.44
CA PHE A 320 -21.76 1.66 6.24
C PHE A 320 -22.23 0.20 6.33
N GLY A 321 -21.38 -0.73 6.77
CA GLY A 321 -21.77 -2.12 6.97
C GLY A 321 -22.92 -2.29 7.96
N SER A 322 -22.93 -1.52 9.07
CA SER A 322 -24.01 -1.58 10.06
C SER A 322 -25.33 -1.01 9.56
N MET A 323 -25.30 0.10 8.80
CA MET A 323 -26.50 0.69 8.20
C MET A 323 -27.12 -0.22 7.14
N ILE A 324 -26.27 -0.90 6.32
CA ILE A 324 -26.72 -1.90 5.36
C ILE A 324 -27.41 -3.07 6.07
N ALA A 325 -26.85 -3.58 7.16
CA ALA A 325 -27.43 -4.67 7.94
C ALA A 325 -28.78 -4.32 8.56
N ARG A 326 -28.97 -3.03 8.89
CA ARG A 326 -30.25 -2.49 9.43
C ARG A 326 -31.22 -2.00 8.36
N ARG A 327 -30.82 -2.05 7.06
CA ARG A 327 -31.60 -1.50 5.92
C ARG A 327 -31.86 0.02 6.02
N GLU A 328 -31.00 0.77 6.68
CA GLU A 328 -31.07 2.23 6.85
C GLU A 328 -30.47 2.94 5.63
N PHE A 329 -31.02 2.69 4.43
CA PHE A 329 -30.41 3.13 3.15
C PHE A 329 -30.39 4.65 2.98
N ASP A 330 -31.40 5.38 3.47
CA ASP A 330 -31.43 6.85 3.38
C ASP A 330 -30.32 7.48 4.23
N GLN A 331 -30.07 6.95 5.42
CA GLN A 331 -28.97 7.39 6.28
C GLN A 331 -27.63 7.04 5.68
N LEU A 332 -27.48 5.82 5.13
CA LEU A 332 -26.28 5.36 4.43
C LEU A 332 -25.93 6.32 3.30
N ASP A 333 -26.88 6.65 2.44
CA ASP A 333 -26.68 7.56 1.31
C ASP A 333 -26.28 8.96 1.77
N HIS A 334 -26.98 9.51 2.76
CA HIS A 334 -26.68 10.82 3.30
C HIS A 334 -25.24 10.88 3.85
N HIS A 335 -24.84 9.88 4.63
CA HIS A 335 -23.49 9.79 5.17
C HIS A 335 -22.45 9.57 4.07
N PHE A 336 -22.75 8.74 3.07
CA PHE A 336 -21.87 8.46 1.95
C PHE A 336 -21.60 9.70 1.10
N PHE A 337 -22.67 10.37 0.61
CA PHE A 337 -22.51 11.54 -0.26
C PHE A 337 -21.85 12.70 0.47
N ARG A 338 -22.11 12.88 1.77
CA ARG A 338 -21.41 13.89 2.58
C ARG A 338 -19.93 13.56 2.74
N ALA A 339 -19.56 12.29 2.99
CA ALA A 339 -18.18 11.86 3.08
C ALA A 339 -17.47 11.99 1.74
N LEU A 340 -18.12 11.60 0.64
CA LEU A 340 -17.62 11.71 -0.72
C LEU A 340 -17.36 13.16 -1.11
N ALA A 341 -18.31 14.05 -0.87
CA ALA A 341 -18.19 15.48 -1.15
C ALA A 341 -17.02 16.12 -0.38
N ARG A 342 -16.86 15.79 0.91
CA ARG A 342 -15.73 16.24 1.72
C ARG A 342 -14.39 15.71 1.20
N SER A 343 -14.31 14.41 0.94
CA SER A 343 -13.12 13.77 0.39
C SER A 343 -12.70 14.41 -0.94
N THR A 344 -13.63 14.55 -1.87
CA THR A 344 -13.39 15.17 -3.18
C THR A 344 -13.04 16.66 -3.05
N GLY A 345 -13.74 17.39 -2.18
CA GLY A 345 -13.46 18.81 -1.93
C GLY A 345 -12.06 19.04 -1.36
N ILE A 346 -11.63 18.25 -0.38
CA ILE A 346 -10.28 18.29 0.18
C ILE A 346 -9.25 17.96 -0.89
N CYS A 347 -9.55 16.94 -1.73
CA CYS A 347 -8.69 16.54 -2.83
C CYS A 347 -8.52 17.67 -3.85
N CYS A 348 -9.61 18.31 -4.28
CA CYS A 348 -9.56 19.45 -5.20
C CYS A 348 -8.81 20.64 -4.60
N ALA A 349 -9.10 21.00 -3.34
CA ALA A 349 -8.41 22.09 -2.66
C ALA A 349 -6.90 21.82 -2.53
N GLY A 350 -6.52 20.61 -2.09
CA GLY A 350 -5.12 20.21 -1.98
C GLY A 350 -4.41 20.16 -3.33
N ALA A 351 -5.06 19.64 -4.38
CA ALA A 351 -4.54 19.65 -5.74
C ALA A 351 -4.27 21.08 -6.25
N SER A 352 -5.23 21.99 -6.01
CA SER A 352 -5.07 23.41 -6.38
C SER A 352 -3.91 24.08 -5.63
N VAL A 353 -3.75 23.78 -4.34
CA VAL A 353 -2.64 24.32 -3.53
C VAL A 353 -1.29 23.79 -4.04
N ILE A 354 -1.17 22.48 -4.27
CA ILE A 354 0.07 21.88 -4.79
C ILE A 354 0.42 22.48 -6.16
N TRP A 355 -0.56 22.58 -7.05
CA TRP A 355 -0.36 23.18 -8.38
C TRP A 355 0.05 24.66 -8.30
N LEU A 356 -0.60 25.44 -7.42
CA LEU A 356 -0.27 26.85 -7.23
C LEU A 356 1.16 27.02 -6.71
N ILE A 357 1.57 26.20 -5.73
CA ILE A 357 2.94 26.23 -5.21
C ILE A 357 3.94 25.93 -6.33
N ASP A 358 3.70 24.87 -7.12
CA ASP A 358 4.57 24.52 -8.24
C ASP A 358 4.63 25.65 -9.29
N PHE A 359 3.48 26.21 -9.66
CA PHE A 359 3.40 27.35 -10.60
C PHE A 359 4.20 28.56 -10.10
N LEU A 360 4.11 28.90 -8.81
CA LEU A 360 4.90 29.99 -8.21
C LEU A 360 6.39 29.68 -8.19
N LEU A 361 6.77 28.43 -7.83
CA LEU A 361 8.18 28.00 -7.84
C LEU A 361 8.77 28.07 -9.26
N ASN A 362 8.01 27.67 -10.28
CA ASN A 362 8.42 27.80 -11.68
C ASN A 362 8.59 29.29 -12.08
N ARG A 363 7.69 30.16 -11.65
CA ARG A 363 7.76 31.58 -11.94
C ARG A 363 8.95 32.28 -11.27
N MET A 364 9.33 31.80 -10.09
CA MET A 364 10.51 32.24 -9.33
C MET A 364 11.82 31.60 -9.84
N HIS A 365 11.78 30.75 -10.85
CA HIS A 365 12.91 29.97 -11.35
C HIS A 365 13.62 29.15 -10.26
N SER A 366 12.87 28.66 -9.29
CA SER A 366 13.39 27.88 -8.17
C SER A 366 13.95 26.53 -8.64
N PRO A 367 15.13 26.08 -8.16
CA PRO A 367 15.64 24.74 -8.45
C PRO A 367 14.68 23.61 -8.03
N LEU A 368 13.81 23.87 -7.06
CA LEU A 368 12.80 22.90 -6.62
C LEU A 368 11.74 22.63 -7.70
N ALA A 369 11.40 23.61 -8.53
CA ALA A 369 10.47 23.43 -9.64
C ALA A 369 10.97 22.40 -10.64
N GLN A 370 12.28 22.30 -10.85
CA GLN A 370 12.89 21.34 -11.76
C GLN A 370 12.82 19.88 -11.23
N ARG A 371 12.39 19.68 -9.98
CA ARG A 371 12.22 18.36 -9.37
C ARG A 371 10.86 17.73 -9.67
N LEU A 372 9.90 18.50 -10.14
CA LEU A 372 8.55 18.10 -10.52
C LEU A 372 8.40 18.10 -12.05
N VAL A 373 7.33 17.49 -12.54
CA VAL A 373 6.93 17.62 -13.96
C VAL A 373 6.46 19.06 -14.23
N ASP A 374 6.46 19.49 -15.50
CA ASP A 374 6.00 20.82 -15.88
C ASP A 374 4.59 21.14 -15.33
N PRO A 375 4.26 22.42 -15.03
CA PRO A 375 2.98 22.77 -14.39
C PRO A 375 1.73 22.33 -15.15
N ALA A 376 1.78 22.26 -16.48
CA ALA A 376 0.67 21.75 -17.27
C ALA A 376 0.47 20.24 -17.08
N SER A 377 1.56 19.46 -17.14
CA SER A 377 1.54 18.03 -16.86
C SER A 377 1.12 17.74 -15.41
N LEU A 378 1.59 18.54 -14.44
CA LEU A 378 1.20 18.42 -13.04
C LEU A 378 -0.30 18.68 -12.84
N ALA A 379 -0.88 19.64 -13.56
CA ALA A 379 -2.33 19.90 -13.51
C ALA A 379 -3.15 18.67 -13.94
N PHE A 380 -2.78 18.00 -15.04
CA PHE A 380 -3.44 16.77 -15.46
C PHE A 380 -3.25 15.64 -14.47
N LEU A 381 -2.04 15.47 -13.95
CA LEU A 381 -1.75 14.43 -12.94
C LEU A 381 -2.57 14.65 -11.66
N LEU A 382 -2.55 15.84 -11.10
CA LEU A 382 -3.35 16.22 -9.93
C LEU A 382 -4.86 16.11 -10.20
N GLY A 383 -5.29 16.40 -11.44
CA GLY A 383 -6.67 16.22 -11.88
C GLY A 383 -7.16 14.77 -11.83
N THR A 384 -6.24 13.79 -11.91
CA THR A 384 -6.62 12.36 -11.74
C THR A 384 -7.04 12.05 -10.30
N ALA A 385 -6.53 12.78 -9.31
CA ALA A 385 -6.77 12.49 -7.90
C ALA A 385 -8.25 12.64 -7.48
N PRO A 386 -9.00 13.72 -7.82
CA PRO A 386 -10.43 13.79 -7.54
C PRO A 386 -11.24 12.69 -8.24
N LEU A 387 -10.89 12.33 -9.49
CA LEU A 387 -11.54 11.26 -10.24
C LEU A 387 -11.37 9.92 -9.50
N ASN A 388 -10.15 9.65 -9.06
CA ASN A 388 -9.82 8.45 -8.28
C ASN A 388 -10.48 8.46 -6.90
N ALA A 389 -10.60 9.62 -6.23
CA ALA A 389 -11.29 9.73 -4.95
C ALA A 389 -12.78 9.39 -5.06
N ILE A 390 -13.45 9.86 -6.12
CA ILE A 390 -14.86 9.54 -6.39
C ILE A 390 -15.02 8.05 -6.66
N THR A 391 -14.23 7.49 -7.59
CA THR A 391 -14.31 6.06 -7.97
C THR A 391 -13.98 5.15 -6.80
N PHE A 392 -12.99 5.52 -5.98
CA PHE A 392 -12.66 4.79 -4.75
C PHE A 392 -13.81 4.81 -3.75
N GLY A 393 -14.45 5.97 -3.55
CA GLY A 393 -15.61 6.09 -2.68
C GLY A 393 -16.79 5.20 -3.13
N GLN A 394 -17.09 5.22 -4.43
CA GLN A 394 -18.11 4.37 -5.03
C GLN A 394 -17.80 2.87 -4.85
N ALA A 395 -16.54 2.48 -5.06
CA ALA A 395 -16.08 1.11 -4.83
C ALA A 395 -16.23 0.70 -3.36
N MET A 396 -15.90 1.59 -2.40
CA MET A 396 -16.05 1.33 -0.97
C MET A 396 -17.50 1.12 -0.56
N TYR A 397 -18.44 1.90 -1.11
CA TYR A 397 -19.88 1.73 -0.88
C TYR A 397 -20.35 0.36 -1.35
N LEU A 398 -19.97 -0.06 -2.56
CA LEU A 398 -20.38 -1.36 -3.11
C LEU A 398 -19.72 -2.53 -2.34
N ARG A 399 -18.46 -2.40 -1.94
CA ARG A 399 -17.76 -3.42 -1.11
C ARG A 399 -18.39 -3.57 0.27
N ALA A 400 -18.99 -2.51 0.83
CA ALA A 400 -19.73 -2.60 2.10
C ALA A 400 -20.92 -3.58 2.02
N HIS A 401 -21.49 -3.79 0.82
CA HIS A 401 -22.50 -4.84 0.53
C HIS A 401 -21.87 -6.24 0.29
N LYS A 402 -20.58 -6.45 0.62
CA LYS A 402 -19.84 -7.71 0.44
C LYS A 402 -19.79 -8.19 -1.02
N GLN A 403 -19.83 -7.28 -2.00
CA GLN A 403 -19.78 -7.61 -3.42
C GLN A 403 -18.72 -6.79 -4.16
N GLU A 404 -17.90 -7.45 -4.99
CA GLU A 404 -16.88 -6.81 -5.83
C GLU A 404 -17.48 -6.57 -7.24
N LYS A 405 -18.12 -5.43 -7.44
CA LYS A 405 -18.76 -5.06 -8.70
C LYS A 405 -17.87 -4.15 -9.58
N PHE A 406 -16.73 -3.70 -9.03
CA PHE A 406 -15.80 -2.80 -9.73
C PHE A 406 -14.71 -3.50 -10.52
N LEU A 407 -14.68 -4.84 -10.54
CA LEU A 407 -13.62 -5.61 -11.21
C LEU A 407 -13.47 -5.21 -12.70
N LEU A 408 -14.59 -5.12 -13.43
CA LEU A 408 -14.57 -4.72 -14.84
C LEU A 408 -14.04 -3.30 -15.03
N ASN A 409 -14.44 -2.37 -14.16
CA ASN A 409 -13.94 -1.00 -14.19
C ASN A 409 -12.41 -0.96 -13.93
N SER A 410 -11.90 -1.77 -13.02
CA SER A 410 -10.46 -1.90 -12.74
C SER A 410 -9.70 -2.47 -13.93
N ILE A 411 -10.23 -3.49 -14.60
CA ILE A 411 -9.61 -4.11 -15.79
C ILE A 411 -9.54 -3.10 -16.93
N LEU A 412 -10.66 -2.45 -17.27
CA LEU A 412 -10.68 -1.45 -18.34
C LEU A 412 -9.79 -0.25 -18.02
N GLY A 413 -9.79 0.22 -16.78
CA GLY A 413 -8.87 1.27 -16.30
C GLY A 413 -7.41 0.87 -16.48
N ALA A 414 -7.04 -0.35 -16.07
CA ALA A 414 -5.67 -0.84 -16.20
C ALA A 414 -5.23 -0.97 -17.65
N VAL A 415 -6.10 -1.50 -18.53
CA VAL A 415 -5.81 -1.62 -19.97
C VAL A 415 -5.64 -0.25 -20.61
N LEU A 416 -6.56 0.69 -20.36
CA LEU A 416 -6.52 2.02 -20.97
C LEU A 416 -5.35 2.85 -20.44
N VAL A 417 -5.14 2.90 -19.13
CA VAL A 417 -4.02 3.64 -18.52
C VAL A 417 -2.70 2.99 -18.89
N GLY A 418 -2.59 1.66 -18.84
CA GLY A 418 -1.38 0.94 -19.22
C GLY A 418 -1.04 1.13 -20.69
N ALA A 419 -2.01 0.95 -21.59
CA ALA A 419 -1.81 1.15 -23.04
C ALA A 419 -1.46 2.61 -23.35
N SER A 420 -2.17 3.58 -22.78
CA SER A 420 -1.87 5.01 -22.98
C SER A 420 -0.48 5.36 -22.44
N THR A 421 -0.07 4.82 -21.30
CA THR A 421 1.26 5.04 -20.73
C THR A 421 2.35 4.51 -21.66
N LEU A 422 2.19 3.29 -22.21
CA LEU A 422 3.16 2.70 -23.12
C LEU A 422 3.19 3.41 -24.49
N VAL A 423 2.03 3.71 -25.07
CA VAL A 423 1.94 4.28 -26.41
C VAL A 423 2.18 5.79 -26.39
N LEU A 424 1.38 6.53 -25.60
CA LEU A 424 1.52 8.00 -25.57
C LEU A 424 2.79 8.43 -24.82
N GLY A 425 3.26 7.65 -23.83
CA GLY A 425 4.54 7.88 -23.19
C GLY A 425 5.71 7.80 -24.15
N LYS A 426 5.67 6.85 -25.10
CA LYS A 426 6.71 6.72 -26.13
C LYS A 426 6.77 7.91 -27.09
N PHE A 427 5.61 8.47 -27.50
CA PHE A 427 5.56 9.52 -28.53
C PHE A 427 5.53 10.94 -27.96
N TYR A 428 4.99 11.13 -26.76
CA TYR A 428 4.74 12.44 -26.15
C TYR A 428 5.34 12.58 -24.73
N GLY A 429 6.10 11.57 -24.28
CA GLY A 429 6.75 11.59 -22.96
C GLY A 429 5.76 11.78 -21.80
N VAL A 430 6.16 12.59 -20.81
CA VAL A 430 5.34 12.90 -19.61
C VAL A 430 3.94 13.37 -19.97
N ARG A 431 3.80 14.28 -20.95
CA ARG A 431 2.50 14.83 -21.34
C ARG A 431 1.56 13.74 -21.85
N GLY A 432 2.08 12.82 -22.67
CA GLY A 432 1.31 11.68 -23.15
C GLY A 432 0.80 10.80 -22.02
N VAL A 433 1.66 10.50 -21.05
CA VAL A 433 1.33 9.67 -19.89
C VAL A 433 0.23 10.32 -19.04
N VAL A 434 0.39 11.59 -18.64
CA VAL A 434 -0.56 12.25 -17.72
C VAL A 434 -1.89 12.57 -18.41
N VAL A 435 -1.88 13.01 -19.67
CA VAL A 435 -3.11 13.28 -20.43
C VAL A 435 -3.86 11.98 -20.70
N GLY A 436 -3.16 10.91 -21.09
CA GLY A 436 -3.75 9.59 -21.32
C GLY A 436 -4.40 9.01 -20.06
N SER A 437 -3.72 9.14 -18.92
CA SER A 437 -4.26 8.72 -17.62
C SER A 437 -5.48 9.53 -17.20
N PHE A 438 -5.41 10.87 -17.32
CA PHE A 438 -6.51 11.75 -17.00
C PHE A 438 -7.74 11.50 -17.90
N ALA A 439 -7.52 11.40 -19.22
CA ALA A 439 -8.58 11.11 -20.19
C ALA A 439 -9.23 9.74 -19.93
N SER A 440 -8.43 8.70 -19.64
CA SER A 440 -8.93 7.37 -19.29
C SER A 440 -9.80 7.42 -18.02
N GLY A 441 -9.36 8.14 -16.99
CA GLY A 441 -10.11 8.33 -15.76
C GLY A 441 -11.42 9.11 -15.96
N LEU A 442 -11.35 10.22 -16.72
CA LEU A 442 -12.50 11.12 -16.94
C LEU A 442 -13.54 10.53 -17.88
N LEU A 443 -13.11 9.95 -19.00
CA LEU A 443 -14.01 9.51 -20.08
C LEU A 443 -14.55 8.09 -19.87
N VAL A 444 -13.80 7.24 -19.17
CA VAL A 444 -14.17 5.82 -18.98
C VAL A 444 -14.30 5.47 -17.49
N GLY A 445 -13.26 5.70 -16.70
CA GLY A 445 -13.22 5.27 -15.31
C GLY A 445 -14.36 5.85 -14.46
N LEU A 446 -14.54 7.17 -14.49
CA LEU A 446 -15.58 7.86 -13.72
C LEU A 446 -17.01 7.57 -14.24
N PRO A 447 -17.32 7.67 -15.56
CA PRO A 447 -18.67 7.36 -16.05
C PRO A 447 -19.06 5.92 -15.80
N MET A 448 -18.20 4.95 -16.10
CA MET A 448 -18.48 3.54 -15.89
C MET A 448 -18.61 3.19 -14.40
N GLY A 449 -17.74 3.76 -13.54
CA GLY A 449 -17.83 3.60 -12.10
C GLY A 449 -19.14 4.15 -11.55
N THR A 450 -19.53 5.35 -11.97
CA THR A 450 -20.79 5.99 -11.56
C THR A 450 -22.01 5.24 -12.06
N TYR A 451 -21.99 4.73 -13.29
CA TYR A 451 -23.06 3.87 -13.83
C TYR A 451 -23.20 2.59 -12.99
N THR A 452 -22.08 1.91 -12.74
CA THR A 452 -22.08 0.68 -11.92
C THR A 452 -22.60 0.95 -10.51
N PHE A 453 -22.12 2.02 -9.87
CA PHE A 453 -22.57 2.45 -8.57
C PHE A 453 -24.09 2.75 -8.56
N ALA A 454 -24.58 3.57 -9.48
CA ALA A 454 -26.00 3.95 -9.56
C ALA A 454 -26.92 2.74 -9.81
N LYS A 455 -26.48 1.82 -10.71
CA LYS A 455 -27.21 0.58 -11.02
C LYS A 455 -27.39 -0.29 -9.77
N PHE A 456 -26.30 -0.63 -9.09
CA PHE A 456 -26.37 -1.54 -7.94
C PHE A 456 -26.97 -0.88 -6.72
N ARG A 457 -26.74 0.42 -6.48
CA ARG A 457 -27.42 1.18 -5.44
C ARG A 457 -28.95 1.09 -5.60
N ARG A 458 -29.48 1.35 -6.81
CA ARG A 458 -30.93 1.27 -7.08
C ARG A 458 -31.48 -0.14 -6.84
N LEU A 459 -30.76 -1.17 -7.31
CA LEU A 459 -31.18 -2.57 -7.13
C LEU A 459 -31.26 -2.98 -5.65
N TRP A 460 -30.33 -2.54 -4.83
CA TRP A 460 -30.27 -2.92 -3.41
C TRP A 460 -31.23 -2.10 -2.54
N HIS A 461 -31.57 -0.87 -2.93
CA HIS A 461 -32.56 -0.08 -2.22
C HIS A 461 -34.01 -0.46 -2.59
N ALA A 462 -34.22 -1.13 -3.72
CA ALA A 462 -35.53 -1.63 -4.12
C ALA A 462 -35.86 -3.04 -3.56
N ALA A 463 -34.87 -3.75 -2.99
CA ALA A 463 -34.99 -5.08 -2.40
C ALA A 463 -35.07 -5.00 -0.86
#